data_c9adb6f8bf84fceafef61235b4afb1ca
#
_entry.id   c9adb6f8bf84fceafef61235b4afb1ca
#
_cell.length_a   1.000
_cell.length_b   1.000
_cell.length_c   1.000
_cell.angle_alpha   90.00
_cell.angle_beta   90.00
_cell.angle_gamma   90.00
#
_symmetry.space_group_name_H-M   'P 1'
#
loop_
_entity.id
_entity.type
_entity.pdbx_description
1 polymer ?
#
loop_
_entity_poly.entity_id
_entity_poly.type
_entity_poly.pdbx_seq_one_letter_code
_entity_poly.pdbx_strand_id
1 'polypeptide(L)'
;AQSAGLRNTATSGGWLFRRTVSLRVALLATVGVATGIGTDELAGWQIVFTIFSAAAFALDALAIAAQALIGKELGAGDEQQVHRVLARTVAWGAWFGVIVGGLIAAGSGVLGIVFTGDAEIAALVQPALLVLAVAQPIAGVVFVLDGVLMGANDARYLAIAGGLNLVPFLPALWIVAATGVDGTAGLVWLALAFFGVYLLARLVT
;
A
#
# COMPACT_ATOMS: atom_id res chain seq x y z
N ALA A 1 -32.85 8.01 19.27
CA ALA A 1 -32.31 7.16 18.18
C ALA A 1 -31.39 7.93 17.24
N GLN A 2 -31.75 9.16 16.81
CA GLN A 2 -30.90 9.97 15.87
C GLN A 2 -29.57 10.40 16.48
N SER A 3 -29.48 10.78 17.73
CA SER A 3 -28.24 11.21 18.39
C SER A 3 -27.22 10.08 18.55
N ALA A 4 -27.66 8.83 18.73
CA ALA A 4 -26.78 7.67 18.78
C ALA A 4 -26.19 7.33 17.39
N GLY A 5 -26.99 7.47 16.33
CA GLY A 5 -26.52 7.30 14.95
C GLY A 5 -25.47 8.33 14.55
N LEU A 6 -25.70 9.61 14.83
CA LEU A 6 -24.76 10.69 14.57
C LEU A 6 -23.43 10.51 15.34
N ARG A 7 -23.50 10.07 16.59
CA ARG A 7 -22.32 9.81 17.42
C ARG A 7 -21.50 8.65 16.87
N ASN A 8 -22.13 7.57 16.44
CA ASN A 8 -21.45 6.43 15.82
C ASN A 8 -20.78 6.83 14.49
N THR A 9 -21.46 7.57 13.64
CA THR A 9 -20.89 8.07 12.38
C THR A 9 -19.71 9.01 12.62
N ALA A 10 -19.81 9.92 13.57
CA ALA A 10 -18.72 10.81 13.93
C ALA A 10 -17.50 10.06 14.50
N THR A 11 -17.73 9.01 15.31
CA THR A 11 -16.66 8.18 15.87
C THR A 11 -15.95 7.38 14.78
N SER A 12 -16.71 6.74 13.88
CA SER A 12 -16.13 6.00 12.74
C SER A 12 -15.36 6.93 11.79
N GLY A 13 -15.91 8.13 11.52
CA GLY A 13 -15.20 9.16 10.73
C GLY A 13 -13.88 9.60 11.37
N GLY A 14 -13.85 9.75 12.70
CA GLY A 14 -12.63 10.08 13.45
C GLY A 14 -11.55 8.98 13.35
N TRP A 15 -11.94 7.71 13.37
CA TRP A 15 -11.01 6.60 13.19
C TRP A 15 -10.47 6.53 11.75
N LEU A 16 -11.30 6.70 10.74
CA LEU A 16 -10.86 6.76 9.34
C LEU A 16 -9.93 7.95 9.08
N PHE A 17 -10.18 9.09 9.72
CA PHE A 17 -9.28 10.24 9.66
C PHE A 17 -7.88 9.90 10.22
N ARG A 18 -7.81 9.24 11.39
CA ARG A 18 -6.53 8.77 11.98
C ARG A 18 -5.76 7.83 11.04
N ARG A 19 -6.47 6.88 10.40
CA ARG A 19 -5.87 6.01 9.37
C ARG A 19 -5.27 6.82 8.23
N THR A 20 -6.01 7.80 7.72
CA THR A 20 -5.54 8.67 6.63
C THR A 20 -4.32 9.48 7.03
N VAL A 21 -4.29 10.00 8.27
CA VAL A 21 -3.11 10.73 8.80
C VAL A 21 -1.89 9.81 8.85
N SER A 22 -2.02 8.57 9.34
CA SER A 22 -0.91 7.60 9.39
C SER A 22 -0.35 7.32 8.00
N LEU A 23 -1.20 7.12 6.99
CA LEU A 23 -0.80 6.95 5.59
C LEU A 23 -0.05 8.18 5.06
N ARG A 24 -0.56 9.39 5.35
CA ARG A 24 0.08 10.65 4.93
C ARG A 24 1.44 10.83 5.59
N VAL A 25 1.58 10.49 6.87
CA VAL A 25 2.88 10.52 7.57
C VAL A 25 3.89 9.60 6.89
N ALA A 26 3.49 8.35 6.56
CA ALA A 26 4.36 7.42 5.85
C ALA A 26 4.81 7.98 4.49
N LEU A 27 3.89 8.53 3.70
CA LEU A 27 4.20 9.09 2.39
C LEU A 27 5.12 10.31 2.48
N LEU A 28 4.81 11.25 3.37
CA LEU A 28 5.61 12.47 3.54
C LEU A 28 7.01 12.17 4.08
N ALA A 29 7.13 11.22 5.02
CA ALA A 29 8.41 10.78 5.53
C ALA A 29 9.27 10.15 4.42
N THR A 30 8.67 9.33 3.54
CA THR A 30 9.36 8.72 2.40
C THR A 30 9.85 9.77 1.40
N VAL A 31 9.00 10.73 1.05
CA VAL A 31 9.37 11.85 0.16
C VAL A 31 10.48 12.69 0.80
N GLY A 32 10.40 12.95 2.12
CA GLY A 32 11.45 13.67 2.85
C GLY A 32 12.81 12.98 2.77
N VAL A 33 12.85 11.65 2.92
CA VAL A 33 14.08 10.88 2.78
C VAL A 33 14.57 10.88 1.33
N ALA A 34 13.69 10.65 0.34
CA ALA A 34 14.05 10.72 -1.08
C ALA A 34 14.67 12.08 -1.45
N THR A 35 14.09 13.18 -0.95
CA THR A 35 14.63 14.53 -1.14
C THR A 35 16.01 14.70 -0.50
N GLY A 36 16.24 14.07 0.66
CA GLY A 36 17.52 14.11 1.36
C GLY A 36 18.63 13.28 0.69
N ILE A 37 18.27 12.24 -0.08
CA ILE A 37 19.21 11.42 -0.85
C ILE A 37 19.70 12.21 -2.08
N GLY A 38 18.76 12.70 -2.93
CA GLY A 38 19.09 13.45 -4.11
C GLY A 38 17.89 13.80 -4.98
N THR A 39 18.12 14.66 -5.98
CA THR A 39 17.08 15.10 -6.93
C THR A 39 16.64 13.98 -7.86
N ASP A 40 17.56 13.15 -8.30
CA ASP A 40 17.31 12.05 -9.24
C ASP A 40 16.58 10.90 -8.53
N GLU A 41 16.94 10.63 -7.27
CA GLU A 41 16.23 9.66 -6.42
C GLU A 41 14.83 10.13 -6.09
N LEU A 42 14.62 11.42 -5.85
CA LEU A 42 13.29 11.97 -5.66
C LEU A 42 12.45 11.82 -6.93
N ALA A 43 13.00 12.15 -8.10
CA ALA A 43 12.33 11.96 -9.39
C ALA A 43 12.02 10.48 -9.64
N GLY A 44 13.00 9.61 -9.40
CA GLY A 44 12.84 8.15 -9.49
C GLY A 44 11.76 7.62 -8.55
N TRP A 45 11.75 8.08 -7.29
CA TRP A 45 10.71 7.71 -6.33
C TRP A 45 9.30 8.12 -6.80
N GLN A 46 9.15 9.31 -7.37
CA GLN A 46 7.86 9.76 -7.89
C GLN A 46 7.36 8.88 -9.05
N ILE A 47 8.25 8.41 -9.92
CA ILE A 47 7.91 7.48 -10.99
C ILE A 47 7.44 6.14 -10.40
N VAL A 48 8.22 5.55 -9.50
CA VAL A 48 7.88 4.28 -8.82
C VAL A 48 6.54 4.41 -8.10
N PHE A 49 6.33 5.50 -7.38
CA PHE A 49 5.09 5.74 -6.64
C PHE A 49 3.89 6.00 -7.56
N THR A 50 4.08 6.62 -8.72
CA THR A 50 3.03 6.79 -9.72
C THR A 50 2.58 5.46 -10.29
N ILE A 51 3.52 4.57 -10.62
CA ILE A 51 3.22 3.21 -11.09
C ILE A 51 2.53 2.39 -9.99
N PHE A 52 3.01 2.48 -8.75
CA PHE A 52 2.33 1.88 -7.60
C PHE A 52 0.90 2.40 -7.45
N SER A 53 0.69 3.71 -7.57
CA SER A 53 -0.64 4.32 -7.44
C SER A 53 -1.61 3.81 -8.52
N ALA A 54 -1.14 3.66 -9.75
CA ALA A 54 -1.95 3.08 -10.82
C ALA A 54 -2.33 1.61 -10.51
N ALA A 55 -1.38 0.80 -10.01
CA ALA A 55 -1.64 -0.56 -9.55
C ALA A 55 -2.60 -0.58 -8.36
N ALA A 56 -2.44 0.35 -7.41
CA ALA A 56 -3.30 0.48 -6.23
C ALA A 56 -4.75 0.79 -6.61
N PHE A 57 -5.01 1.64 -7.60
CA PHE A 57 -6.38 1.88 -8.09
C PHE A 57 -7.05 0.61 -8.63
N ALA A 58 -6.29 -0.25 -9.30
CA ALA A 58 -6.81 -1.53 -9.77
C ALA A 58 -7.09 -2.49 -8.60
N LEU A 59 -6.22 -2.51 -7.57
CA LEU A 59 -6.43 -3.29 -6.34
C LEU A 59 -7.59 -2.75 -5.49
N ASP A 60 -7.84 -1.44 -5.49
CA ASP A 60 -8.98 -0.83 -4.80
C ASP A 60 -10.33 -1.34 -5.36
N ALA A 61 -10.43 -1.64 -6.65
CA ALA A 61 -11.63 -2.22 -7.22
C ALA A 61 -11.95 -3.60 -6.58
N LEU A 62 -10.92 -4.42 -6.33
CA LEU A 62 -11.08 -5.69 -5.61
C LEU A 62 -11.43 -5.48 -4.13
N ALA A 63 -10.82 -4.50 -3.49
CA ALA A 63 -11.11 -4.13 -2.10
C ALA A 63 -12.57 -3.70 -1.93
N ILE A 64 -13.11 -2.88 -2.85
CA ILE A 64 -14.50 -2.45 -2.85
C ILE A 64 -15.45 -3.64 -3.05
N ALA A 65 -15.12 -4.57 -3.95
CA ALA A 65 -15.90 -5.78 -4.15
C ALA A 65 -15.90 -6.66 -2.88
N ALA A 66 -14.75 -6.85 -2.25
CA ALA A 66 -14.61 -7.59 -0.99
C ALA A 66 -15.42 -6.94 0.14
N GLN A 67 -15.35 -5.61 0.26
CA GLN A 67 -16.13 -4.83 1.22
C GLN A 67 -17.64 -5.07 1.07
N ALA A 68 -18.15 -4.99 -0.16
CA ALA A 68 -19.57 -5.17 -0.44
C ALA A 68 -20.04 -6.61 -0.14
N LEU A 69 -19.26 -7.61 -0.54
CA LEU A 69 -19.58 -9.02 -0.32
C LEU A 69 -19.56 -9.37 1.17
N ILE A 70 -18.53 -9.00 1.89
CA ILE A 70 -18.40 -9.27 3.33
C ILE A 70 -19.49 -8.55 4.11
N GLY A 71 -19.75 -7.27 3.81
CA GLY A 71 -20.84 -6.52 4.47
C GLY A 71 -22.21 -7.16 4.27
N LYS A 72 -22.48 -7.70 3.07
CA LYS A 72 -23.73 -8.42 2.77
C LYS A 72 -23.85 -9.70 3.60
N GLU A 73 -22.82 -10.55 3.62
CA GLU A 73 -22.88 -11.85 4.31
C GLU A 73 -22.90 -11.69 5.85
N LEU A 74 -22.19 -10.70 6.38
CA LEU A 74 -22.29 -10.33 7.81
C LEU A 74 -23.70 -9.85 8.16
N GLY A 75 -24.33 -9.04 7.29
CA GLY A 75 -25.70 -8.59 7.47
C GLY A 75 -26.73 -9.72 7.41
N ALA A 76 -26.45 -10.80 6.68
CA ALA A 76 -27.27 -12.00 6.61
C ALA A 76 -27.03 -12.96 7.80
N GLY A 77 -25.99 -12.77 8.60
CA GLY A 77 -25.63 -13.64 9.73
C GLY A 77 -25.06 -15.00 9.32
N ASP A 78 -24.59 -15.15 8.07
CA ASP A 78 -24.00 -16.40 7.56
C ASP A 78 -22.46 -16.39 7.73
N GLU A 79 -21.99 -16.76 8.91
CA GLU A 79 -20.55 -16.82 9.23
C GLU A 79 -19.78 -17.77 8.31
N GLN A 80 -20.40 -18.89 7.90
CA GLN A 80 -19.76 -19.85 7.03
C GLN A 80 -19.52 -19.26 5.63
N GLN A 81 -20.46 -18.47 5.15
CA GLN A 81 -20.33 -17.77 3.87
C GLN A 81 -19.29 -16.64 3.95
N VAL A 82 -19.23 -15.92 5.07
CA VAL A 82 -18.20 -14.92 5.33
C VAL A 82 -16.79 -15.52 5.17
N HIS A 83 -16.51 -16.66 5.80
CA HIS A 83 -15.21 -17.33 5.66
C HIS A 83 -14.91 -17.78 4.22
N ARG A 84 -15.90 -18.28 3.49
CA ARG A 84 -15.74 -18.67 2.08
C ARG A 84 -15.44 -17.47 1.19
N VAL A 85 -16.17 -16.38 1.38
CA VAL A 85 -15.97 -15.14 0.63
C VAL A 85 -14.59 -14.54 0.94
N LEU A 86 -14.19 -14.50 2.23
CA LEU A 86 -12.87 -14.03 2.64
C LEU A 86 -11.76 -14.81 1.94
N ALA A 87 -11.77 -16.13 2.03
CA ALA A 87 -10.73 -16.96 1.41
C ALA A 87 -10.63 -16.74 -0.11
N ARG A 88 -11.78 -16.62 -0.80
CA ARG A 88 -11.83 -16.35 -2.24
C ARG A 88 -11.30 -14.97 -2.60
N THR A 89 -11.73 -13.93 -1.91
CA THR A 89 -11.30 -12.55 -2.22
C THR A 89 -9.82 -12.35 -1.94
N VAL A 90 -9.28 -12.95 -0.85
CA VAL A 90 -7.83 -12.94 -0.57
C VAL A 90 -7.05 -13.65 -1.66
N ALA A 91 -7.49 -14.84 -2.10
CA ALA A 91 -6.86 -15.57 -3.20
C ALA A 91 -6.88 -14.76 -4.51
N TRP A 92 -8.01 -14.13 -4.84
CA TRP A 92 -8.12 -13.24 -6.00
C TRP A 92 -7.20 -12.02 -5.90
N GLY A 93 -7.10 -11.41 -4.71
CA GLY A 93 -6.16 -10.30 -4.45
C GLY A 93 -4.71 -10.71 -4.69
N ALA A 94 -4.29 -11.86 -4.16
CA ALA A 94 -2.95 -12.40 -4.36
C ALA A 94 -2.65 -12.67 -5.85
N TRP A 95 -3.56 -13.37 -6.55
CA TRP A 95 -3.40 -13.67 -7.98
C TRP A 95 -3.37 -12.41 -8.85
N PHE A 96 -4.24 -11.46 -8.58
CA PHE A 96 -4.24 -10.17 -9.28
C PHE A 96 -2.93 -9.42 -9.03
N GLY A 97 -2.44 -9.43 -7.80
CA GLY A 97 -1.13 -8.87 -7.46
C GLY A 97 0.02 -9.56 -8.22
N VAL A 98 -0.02 -10.89 -8.38
CA VAL A 98 0.97 -11.63 -9.21
C VAL A 98 0.92 -11.16 -10.66
N ILE A 99 -0.28 -10.99 -11.23
CA ILE A 99 -0.43 -10.53 -12.62
C ILE A 99 0.12 -9.11 -12.76
N VAL A 100 -0.29 -8.18 -11.91
CA VAL A 100 0.17 -6.78 -11.94
C VAL A 100 1.68 -6.70 -11.70
N GLY A 101 2.20 -7.44 -10.74
CA GLY A 101 3.64 -7.53 -10.47
C GLY A 101 4.41 -8.08 -11.69
N GLY A 102 3.89 -9.12 -12.33
CA GLY A 102 4.46 -9.67 -13.56
C GLY A 102 4.51 -8.65 -14.70
N LEU A 103 3.44 -7.85 -14.87
CA LEU A 103 3.40 -6.78 -15.87
C LEU A 103 4.40 -5.67 -15.56
N ILE A 104 4.52 -5.25 -14.29
CA ILE A 104 5.51 -4.26 -13.87
C ILE A 104 6.92 -4.79 -14.09
N ALA A 105 7.21 -6.05 -13.71
CA ALA A 105 8.53 -6.65 -13.90
C ALA A 105 8.90 -6.75 -15.38
N ALA A 106 7.98 -7.22 -16.22
CA ALA A 106 8.19 -7.33 -17.66
C ALA A 106 8.37 -5.95 -18.33
N GLY A 107 7.66 -4.94 -17.84
CA GLY A 107 7.73 -3.56 -18.34
C GLY A 107 8.82 -2.71 -17.71
N SER A 108 9.54 -3.18 -16.67
CA SER A 108 10.43 -2.35 -15.85
C SER A 108 11.52 -1.62 -16.64
N GLY A 109 12.05 -2.23 -17.69
CA GLY A 109 13.06 -1.61 -18.55
C GLY A 109 12.51 -0.50 -19.47
N VAL A 110 11.20 -0.46 -19.72
CA VAL A 110 10.55 0.53 -20.60
C VAL A 110 9.83 1.59 -19.79
N LEU A 111 9.22 1.21 -18.68
CA LEU A 111 8.40 2.11 -17.85
C LEU A 111 9.20 3.35 -17.40
N GLY A 112 10.47 3.19 -16.96
CA GLY A 112 11.31 4.32 -16.61
C GLY A 112 11.41 5.33 -17.76
N ILE A 113 11.75 4.85 -18.96
CA ILE A 113 11.92 5.69 -20.17
C ILE A 113 10.61 6.41 -20.55
N VAL A 114 9.48 5.72 -20.46
CA VAL A 114 8.16 6.30 -20.80
C VAL A 114 7.79 7.46 -19.87
N PHE A 115 8.18 7.38 -18.58
CA PHE A 115 7.83 8.39 -17.60
C PHE A 115 8.79 9.59 -17.54
N THR A 116 10.08 9.39 -17.85
CA THR A 116 11.06 10.47 -17.69
C THR A 116 11.70 10.93 -19.00
N GLY A 117 11.80 10.09 -20.01
CA GLY A 117 12.63 10.38 -21.21
C GLY A 117 14.13 10.50 -20.92
N ASP A 118 14.57 10.46 -19.68
CA ASP A 118 15.96 10.50 -19.23
C ASP A 118 16.45 9.07 -18.97
N ALA A 119 17.48 8.66 -19.69
CA ALA A 119 18.01 7.30 -19.63
C ALA A 119 18.70 7.00 -18.28
N GLU A 120 19.27 7.99 -17.63
CA GLU A 120 19.96 7.85 -16.35
C GLU A 120 18.94 7.61 -15.23
N ILE A 121 17.90 8.44 -15.15
CA ILE A 121 16.80 8.25 -14.19
C ILE A 121 16.05 6.94 -14.48
N ALA A 122 15.84 6.59 -15.76
CA ALA A 122 15.18 5.33 -16.13
C ALA A 122 15.96 4.12 -15.64
N ALA A 123 17.30 4.13 -15.77
CA ALA A 123 18.16 3.06 -15.27
C ALA A 123 18.13 2.95 -13.74
N LEU A 124 18.07 4.09 -13.06
CA LEU A 124 17.96 4.18 -11.60
C LEU A 124 16.63 3.61 -11.07
N VAL A 125 15.52 3.83 -11.78
CA VAL A 125 14.18 3.41 -11.40
C VAL A 125 13.95 1.91 -11.61
N GLN A 126 14.58 1.29 -12.60
CA GLN A 126 14.31 -0.10 -12.97
C GLN A 126 14.43 -1.11 -11.81
N PRO A 127 15.49 -1.13 -10.99
CA PRO A 127 15.60 -2.06 -9.86
C PRO A 127 14.54 -1.81 -8.78
N ALA A 128 14.16 -0.55 -8.54
CA ALA A 128 13.10 -0.21 -7.59
C ALA A 128 11.72 -0.69 -8.08
N LEU A 129 11.47 -0.67 -9.39
CA LEU A 129 10.27 -1.27 -10.01
C LEU A 129 10.22 -2.78 -9.82
N LEU A 130 11.36 -3.48 -9.82
CA LEU A 130 11.39 -4.91 -9.52
C LEU A 130 11.03 -5.19 -8.05
N VAL A 131 11.48 -4.34 -7.12
CA VAL A 131 11.04 -4.42 -5.71
C VAL A 131 9.52 -4.22 -5.62
N LEU A 132 8.98 -3.21 -6.29
CA LEU A 132 7.55 -2.97 -6.37
C LEU A 132 6.80 -4.18 -6.96
N ALA A 133 7.31 -4.78 -8.03
CA ALA A 133 6.73 -5.93 -8.70
C ALA A 133 6.61 -7.14 -7.76
N VAL A 134 7.68 -7.45 -7.02
CA VAL A 134 7.68 -8.56 -6.04
C VAL A 134 6.73 -8.28 -4.86
N ALA A 135 6.53 -7.04 -4.51
CA ALA A 135 5.62 -6.64 -3.42
C ALA A 135 4.12 -6.67 -3.83
N GLN A 136 3.79 -6.70 -5.13
CA GLN A 136 2.39 -6.62 -5.60
C GLN A 136 1.48 -7.75 -5.10
N PRO A 137 1.88 -9.03 -4.99
CA PRO A 137 1.04 -10.06 -4.40
C PRO A 137 0.66 -9.76 -2.95
N ILE A 138 1.60 -9.23 -2.17
CA ILE A 138 1.37 -8.81 -0.78
C ILE A 138 0.42 -7.60 -0.76
N ALA A 139 0.65 -6.61 -1.63
CA ALA A 139 -0.23 -5.46 -1.79
C ALA A 139 -1.67 -5.92 -2.10
N GLY A 140 -1.86 -6.86 -3.04
CA GLY A 140 -3.17 -7.39 -3.40
C GLY A 140 -3.92 -7.99 -2.20
N VAL A 141 -3.24 -8.76 -1.37
CA VAL A 141 -3.82 -9.31 -0.13
C VAL A 141 -4.17 -8.19 0.86
N VAL A 142 -3.25 -7.26 1.10
CA VAL A 142 -3.45 -6.15 2.04
C VAL A 142 -4.64 -5.28 1.65
N PHE A 143 -4.77 -4.92 0.35
CA PHE A 143 -5.89 -4.11 -0.14
C PHE A 143 -7.23 -4.83 0.04
N VAL A 144 -7.28 -6.13 -0.26
CA VAL A 144 -8.49 -6.94 -0.04
C VAL A 144 -8.85 -7.02 1.44
N LEU A 145 -7.88 -7.25 2.33
CA LEU A 145 -8.11 -7.28 3.78
C LEU A 145 -8.60 -5.94 4.33
N ASP A 146 -8.07 -4.82 3.83
CA ASP A 146 -8.60 -3.49 4.14
C ASP A 146 -10.08 -3.35 3.75
N GLY A 147 -10.45 -3.84 2.55
CA GLY A 147 -11.83 -3.88 2.08
C GLY A 147 -12.72 -4.75 2.98
N VAL A 148 -12.24 -5.92 3.39
CA VAL A 148 -12.94 -6.82 4.32
C VAL A 148 -13.22 -6.13 5.67
N LEU A 149 -12.21 -5.49 6.25
CA LEU A 149 -12.34 -4.77 7.53
C LEU A 149 -13.27 -3.57 7.42
N MET A 150 -13.27 -2.87 6.29
CA MET A 150 -14.24 -1.82 6.01
C MET A 150 -15.65 -2.38 5.86
N GLY A 151 -15.83 -3.54 5.21
CA GLY A 151 -17.09 -4.25 5.11
C GLY A 151 -17.63 -4.73 6.45
N ALA A 152 -16.74 -5.11 7.37
CA ALA A 152 -17.05 -5.45 8.76
C ALA A 152 -17.29 -4.22 9.66
N ASN A 153 -17.14 -3.00 9.12
CA ASN A 153 -17.27 -1.73 9.85
C ASN A 153 -16.29 -1.58 11.02
N ASP A 154 -15.09 -2.19 10.93
CA ASP A 154 -14.05 -2.10 11.96
C ASP A 154 -13.03 -0.98 11.66
N ALA A 155 -13.54 0.26 11.57
CA ALA A 155 -12.74 1.45 11.34
C ALA A 155 -11.73 1.69 12.47
N ARG A 156 -12.04 1.25 13.70
CA ARG A 156 -11.15 1.37 14.86
C ARG A 156 -9.89 0.52 14.69
N TYR A 157 -10.07 -0.73 14.32
CA TYR A 157 -8.95 -1.64 14.05
C TYR A 157 -8.04 -1.09 12.96
N LEU A 158 -8.61 -0.67 11.82
CA LEU A 158 -7.86 -0.07 10.71
C LEU A 158 -7.04 1.16 11.12
N ALA A 159 -7.58 2.00 12.01
CA ALA A 159 -6.87 3.18 12.49
C ALA A 159 -5.70 2.82 13.42
N ILE A 160 -5.89 1.84 14.31
CA ILE A 160 -4.85 1.36 15.22
C ILE A 160 -3.74 0.66 14.43
N ALA A 161 -4.11 -0.26 13.54
CA ALA A 161 -3.20 -0.94 12.64
C ALA A 161 -2.39 0.04 11.80
N GLY A 162 -3.03 1.05 11.21
CA GLY A 162 -2.36 2.11 10.46
C GLY A 162 -1.31 2.87 11.27
N GLY A 163 -1.55 3.11 12.56
CA GLY A 163 -0.57 3.69 13.48
C GLY A 163 0.56 2.72 13.83
N LEU A 164 0.24 1.46 14.11
CA LEU A 164 1.22 0.43 14.43
C LEU A 164 2.18 0.14 13.27
N ASN A 165 1.72 0.25 12.03
CA ASN A 165 2.55 0.07 10.84
C ASN A 165 3.70 1.08 10.74
N LEU A 166 3.55 2.27 11.33
CA LEU A 166 4.61 3.27 11.37
C LEU A 166 5.76 2.87 12.31
N VAL A 167 5.51 2.02 13.30
CA VAL A 167 6.51 1.62 14.30
C VAL A 167 7.72 0.91 13.68
N PRO A 168 7.58 -0.12 12.82
CA PRO A 168 8.71 -0.70 12.12
C PRO A 168 9.15 0.13 10.90
N PHE A 169 8.24 0.89 10.30
CA PHE A 169 8.51 1.62 9.07
C PHE A 169 9.41 2.84 9.27
N LEU A 170 9.11 3.70 10.27
CA LEU A 170 9.90 4.91 10.50
C LEU A 170 11.36 4.63 10.88
N PRO A 171 11.68 3.64 11.75
CA PRO A 171 13.07 3.25 11.98
C PRO A 171 13.75 2.70 10.71
N ALA A 172 13.06 1.89 9.89
CA ALA A 172 13.62 1.40 8.63
C ALA A 172 13.94 2.56 7.68
N LEU A 173 13.04 3.52 7.57
CA LEU A 173 13.23 4.71 6.75
C LEU A 173 14.37 5.60 7.29
N TRP A 174 14.46 5.74 8.63
CA TRP A 174 15.56 6.46 9.26
C TRP A 174 16.93 5.80 9.00
N ILE A 175 16.99 4.46 9.01
CA ILE A 175 18.22 3.72 8.65
C ILE A 175 18.60 4.05 7.21
N VAL A 176 17.67 4.05 6.26
CA VAL A 176 17.94 4.43 4.86
C VAL A 176 18.54 5.84 4.79
N ALA A 177 17.94 6.81 5.51
CA ALA A 177 18.45 8.17 5.55
C ALA A 177 19.85 8.27 6.19
N ALA A 178 20.11 7.48 7.25
CA ALA A 178 21.37 7.52 8.01
C ALA A 178 22.53 6.81 7.28
N THR A 179 22.25 5.87 6.38
CA THR A 179 23.31 5.16 5.62
C THR A 179 24.00 6.05 4.60
N GLY A 180 23.37 7.15 4.18
CA GLY A 180 23.91 8.04 3.15
C GLY A 180 24.08 7.36 1.80
N VAL A 181 23.36 6.27 1.53
CA VAL A 181 23.40 5.55 0.26
C VAL A 181 22.58 6.31 -0.77
N ASP A 182 23.20 6.64 -1.89
CA ASP A 182 22.62 7.39 -3.02
C ASP A 182 22.46 6.52 -4.27
N GLY A 183 22.04 7.13 -5.36
CA GLY A 183 21.86 6.47 -6.65
C GLY A 183 20.84 5.33 -6.61
N THR A 184 21.10 4.36 -7.46
CA THR A 184 20.24 3.16 -7.59
C THR A 184 20.04 2.42 -6.26
N ALA A 185 21.10 2.31 -5.45
CA ALA A 185 21.00 1.62 -4.16
C ALA A 185 20.14 2.40 -3.17
N GLY A 186 20.24 3.72 -3.12
CA GLY A 186 19.38 4.58 -2.29
C GLY A 186 17.89 4.40 -2.62
N LEU A 187 17.54 4.43 -3.92
CA LEU A 187 16.16 4.23 -4.36
C LEU A 187 15.65 2.82 -4.08
N VAL A 188 16.47 1.79 -4.25
CA VAL A 188 16.12 0.39 -3.92
C VAL A 188 15.87 0.23 -2.43
N TRP A 189 16.73 0.79 -1.56
CA TRP A 189 16.51 0.74 -0.10
C TRP A 189 15.24 1.48 0.31
N LEU A 190 14.95 2.61 -0.33
CA LEU A 190 13.70 3.34 -0.11
C LEU A 190 12.48 2.51 -0.52
N ALA A 191 12.54 1.85 -1.68
CA ALA A 191 11.50 0.94 -2.16
C ALA A 191 11.32 -0.26 -1.22
N LEU A 192 12.40 -0.86 -0.71
CA LEU A 192 12.35 -1.95 0.27
C LEU A 192 11.73 -1.50 1.60
N ALA A 193 12.03 -0.30 2.07
CA ALA A 193 11.41 0.24 3.28
C ALA A 193 9.90 0.41 3.08
N PHE A 194 9.46 0.99 1.96
CA PHE A 194 8.04 1.26 1.72
C PHE A 194 7.28 -0.01 1.29
N PHE A 195 7.72 -0.71 0.25
CA PHE A 195 6.99 -1.87 -0.27
C PHE A 195 7.31 -3.17 0.48
N GLY A 196 8.47 -3.27 1.13
CA GLY A 196 8.81 -4.39 2.00
C GLY A 196 8.27 -4.16 3.42
N VAL A 197 8.94 -3.32 4.20
CA VAL A 197 8.63 -3.18 5.64
C VAL A 197 7.21 -2.68 5.88
N TYR A 198 6.77 -1.60 5.20
CA TYR A 198 5.46 -1.02 5.45
C TYR A 198 4.30 -1.92 5.01
N LEU A 199 4.39 -2.57 3.82
CA LEU A 199 3.34 -3.50 3.38
C LEU A 199 3.31 -4.79 4.21
N LEU A 200 4.47 -5.32 4.60
CA LEU A 200 4.52 -6.49 5.49
C LEU A 200 3.96 -6.17 6.88
N ALA A 201 4.27 -4.99 7.42
CA ALA A 201 3.64 -4.54 8.66
C ALA A 201 2.11 -4.51 8.54
N ARG A 202 1.57 -3.99 7.43
CA ARG A 202 0.11 -4.00 7.16
C ARG A 202 -0.49 -5.39 6.99
N LEU A 203 0.28 -6.37 6.56
CA LEU A 203 -0.20 -7.75 6.43
C LEU A 203 -0.30 -8.45 7.79
N VAL A 204 0.58 -8.08 8.74
CA VAL A 204 0.68 -8.73 10.06
C VAL A 204 -0.21 -8.07 11.11
N THR A 205 -0.52 -6.80 10.94
CA THR A 205 -1.42 -6.02 11.84
C THR A 205 -2.84 -6.06 11.37
#